data_3e4d3492b373254ab77fb8fac45f7ff2
#
_entry.id   3e4d3492b373254ab77fb8fac45f7ff2
#
_cell.length_a   1.000
_cell.length_b   1.000
_cell.length_c   1.000
_cell.angle_alpha   90.00
_cell.angle_beta   90.00
_cell.angle_gamma   90.00
#
_symmetry.space_group_name_H-M   'P 1'
#
loop_
_entity.id
_entity.type
_entity.pdbx_description
1 polymer ?
#
loop_
_entity_poly.entity_id
_entity_poly.type
_entity_poly.pdbx_seq_one_letter_code
_entity_poly.pdbx_strand_id
1 'polypeptide(L)'
;MAEANPKARVNLERAVTLLLDDNPEGISILVQIVTAFGIKSLHRCTSIEAAQEVAGQYELDLIVANANMRDSSGYDFVSWLRRVNLEPNSFTPAIILTGHTQVSNVRKARDCGANFIVAKPVSPSVLLERILWVARESRPFVACDTYVGPDRRYKDMGPPEGMEGRRREDKLAKAATPAPAAEESGEVPEAQAKAVQ
;
A
#
# COMPACT_ATOMS: atom_id res chain seq x y z
N MET A 1 -10.39 0.65 15.79
CA MET A 1 -10.12 0.47 14.35
C MET A 1 -11.34 -0.20 13.73
N ALA A 2 -11.99 0.45 12.75
CA ALA A 2 -13.17 -0.13 12.12
C ALA A 2 -12.72 -1.23 11.16
N GLU A 3 -13.15 -2.47 11.39
CA GLU A 3 -12.96 -3.57 10.45
C GLU A 3 -13.68 -3.23 9.14
N ALA A 4 -12.96 -3.27 8.03
CA ALA A 4 -13.53 -3.06 6.72
C ALA A 4 -14.59 -4.15 6.46
N ASN A 5 -15.85 -3.75 6.32
CA ASN A 5 -16.95 -4.67 6.04
C ASN A 5 -16.77 -5.26 4.62
N PRO A 6 -16.50 -6.58 4.47
CA PRO A 6 -16.24 -7.20 3.17
C PRO A 6 -17.46 -7.17 2.24
N LYS A 7 -18.66 -6.85 2.76
CA LYS A 7 -19.92 -6.71 1.99
C LYS A 7 -20.25 -5.27 1.64
N ALA A 8 -19.42 -4.28 2.01
CA ALA A 8 -19.68 -2.90 1.66
C ALA A 8 -19.70 -2.73 0.12
N ARG A 9 -20.79 -2.19 -0.41
CA ARG A 9 -20.87 -1.82 -1.83
C ARG A 9 -20.01 -0.60 -2.05
N VAL A 10 -18.98 -0.74 -2.87
CA VAL A 10 -18.13 0.39 -3.28
C VAL A 10 -18.87 1.13 -4.39
N ASN A 11 -19.16 2.42 -4.18
CA ASN A 11 -19.73 3.28 -5.21
C ASN A 11 -18.57 4.02 -5.92
N LEU A 12 -18.27 3.61 -7.14
CA LEU A 12 -17.21 4.21 -7.95
C LEU A 12 -17.64 5.47 -8.69
N GLU A 13 -18.93 5.82 -8.68
CA GLU A 13 -19.49 6.95 -9.46
C GLU A 13 -18.90 8.30 -9.05
N ARG A 14 -18.56 8.46 -7.77
CA ARG A 14 -17.99 9.70 -7.22
C ARG A 14 -16.47 9.70 -7.17
N ALA A 15 -15.84 8.57 -7.50
CA ALA A 15 -14.38 8.45 -7.42
C ALA A 15 -13.70 9.36 -8.45
N VAL A 16 -12.81 10.20 -7.97
CA VAL A 16 -11.93 11.04 -8.80
C VAL A 16 -10.69 10.23 -9.14
N THR A 17 -10.51 9.91 -10.41
CA THR A 17 -9.47 9.00 -10.87
C THR A 17 -8.47 9.68 -11.79
N LEU A 18 -7.18 9.52 -11.51
CA LEU A 18 -6.10 9.95 -12.38
C LEU A 18 -5.61 8.75 -13.21
N LEU A 19 -5.58 8.94 -14.53
CA LEU A 19 -5.03 8.00 -15.50
C LEU A 19 -3.75 8.58 -16.10
N LEU A 20 -2.64 7.86 -15.97
CA LEU A 20 -1.32 8.28 -16.48
C LEU A 20 -0.78 7.26 -17.48
N ASP A 21 -0.72 7.62 -18.73
CA ASP A 21 -0.11 6.84 -19.81
C ASP A 21 0.28 7.79 -20.96
N ASP A 22 1.49 7.71 -21.47
CA ASP A 22 1.98 8.53 -22.58
C ASP A 22 1.46 8.04 -23.95
N ASN A 23 0.83 6.87 -24.00
CA ASN A 23 0.19 6.34 -25.20
C ASN A 23 -1.28 6.78 -25.26
N PRO A 24 -1.69 7.61 -26.26
CA PRO A 24 -3.07 8.06 -26.41
C PRO A 24 -4.08 6.93 -26.56
N GLU A 25 -3.70 5.83 -27.25
CA GLU A 25 -4.55 4.65 -27.39
C GLU A 25 -4.72 3.93 -26.05
N GLY A 26 -3.62 3.80 -25.29
CA GLY A 26 -3.64 3.22 -23.94
C GLY A 26 -4.58 3.97 -23.00
N ILE A 27 -4.47 5.30 -22.95
CA ILE A 27 -5.38 6.16 -22.19
C ILE A 27 -6.83 5.99 -22.66
N SER A 28 -7.08 5.98 -23.97
CA SER A 28 -8.43 5.85 -24.51
C SER A 28 -9.09 4.53 -24.09
N ILE A 29 -8.36 3.44 -24.15
CA ILE A 29 -8.82 2.11 -23.68
C ILE A 29 -9.10 2.15 -22.18
N LEU A 30 -8.20 2.71 -21.36
CA LEU A 30 -8.40 2.83 -19.92
C LEU A 30 -9.64 3.64 -19.56
N VAL A 31 -9.84 4.77 -20.25
CA VAL A 31 -11.04 5.61 -20.07
C VAL A 31 -12.30 4.80 -20.33
N GLN A 32 -12.37 4.05 -21.44
CA GLN A 32 -13.53 3.21 -21.73
C GLN A 32 -13.79 2.17 -20.63
N ILE A 33 -12.74 1.51 -20.17
CA ILE A 33 -12.83 0.48 -19.12
C ILE A 33 -13.34 1.09 -17.80
N VAL A 34 -12.72 2.17 -17.32
CA VAL A 34 -13.09 2.75 -16.02
C VAL A 34 -14.43 3.47 -16.05
N THR A 35 -14.81 4.05 -17.21
CA THR A 35 -16.16 4.61 -17.41
C THR A 35 -17.22 3.52 -17.37
N ALA A 36 -16.94 2.34 -17.95
CA ALA A 36 -17.84 1.20 -17.85
C ALA A 36 -18.04 0.70 -16.41
N PHE A 37 -17.12 0.99 -15.49
CA PHE A 37 -17.28 0.72 -14.06
C PHE A 37 -18.10 1.79 -13.32
N GLY A 38 -18.52 2.83 -14.03
CA GLY A 38 -19.32 3.93 -13.47
C GLY A 38 -18.51 5.12 -12.99
N ILE A 39 -17.18 5.15 -13.14
CA ILE A 39 -16.33 6.28 -12.77
C ILE A 39 -16.60 7.43 -13.75
N LYS A 40 -16.95 8.61 -13.23
CA LYS A 40 -17.33 9.79 -14.04
C LYS A 40 -16.25 10.88 -14.03
N SER A 41 -15.52 11.03 -12.93
CA SER A 41 -14.48 12.06 -12.78
C SER A 41 -13.12 11.48 -13.13
N LEU A 42 -12.59 11.87 -14.30
CA LEU A 42 -11.34 11.33 -14.86
C LEU A 42 -10.39 12.44 -15.27
N HIS A 43 -9.18 12.41 -14.72
CA HIS A 43 -8.04 13.21 -15.15
C HIS A 43 -7.11 12.34 -16.00
N ARG A 44 -6.85 12.81 -17.24
CA ARG A 44 -6.02 12.08 -18.22
C ARG A 44 -4.70 12.81 -18.34
N CYS A 45 -3.61 12.16 -17.94
CA CYS A 45 -2.28 12.74 -17.96
C CYS A 45 -1.38 11.93 -18.88
N THR A 46 -0.65 12.61 -19.76
CA THR A 46 0.30 11.98 -20.69
C THR A 46 1.74 12.19 -20.26
N SER A 47 1.97 12.97 -19.22
CA SER A 47 3.29 13.19 -18.61
C SER A 47 3.21 13.21 -17.10
N ILE A 48 4.36 13.07 -16.43
CA ILE A 48 4.46 13.15 -14.97
C ILE A 48 4.11 14.55 -14.48
N GLU A 49 4.56 15.57 -15.17
CA GLU A 49 4.32 16.98 -14.81
C GLU A 49 2.82 17.29 -14.77
N ALA A 50 2.08 16.86 -15.82
CA ALA A 50 0.63 17.00 -15.84
C ALA A 50 -0.06 16.23 -14.70
N ALA A 51 0.45 15.04 -14.37
CA ALA A 51 -0.07 14.25 -13.26
C ALA A 51 0.23 14.90 -11.89
N GLN A 52 1.37 15.56 -11.75
CA GLN A 52 1.75 16.30 -10.54
C GLN A 52 0.88 17.55 -10.36
N GLU A 53 0.59 18.29 -11.43
CA GLU A 53 -0.32 19.43 -11.40
C GLU A 53 -1.73 19.01 -10.97
N VAL A 54 -2.26 17.94 -11.55
CA VAL A 54 -3.57 17.39 -11.17
C VAL A 54 -3.57 16.96 -9.71
N ALA A 55 -2.53 16.26 -9.24
CA ALA A 55 -2.43 15.85 -7.84
C ALA A 55 -2.31 17.03 -6.87
N GLY A 56 -1.79 18.18 -7.32
CA GLY A 56 -1.74 19.40 -6.52
C GLY A 56 -3.06 20.19 -6.48
N GLN A 57 -3.97 19.94 -7.41
CA GLN A 57 -5.22 20.72 -7.57
C GLN A 57 -6.46 19.95 -7.12
N TYR A 58 -6.45 18.64 -7.19
CA TYR A 58 -7.62 17.79 -6.93
C TYR A 58 -7.31 16.71 -5.90
N GLU A 59 -8.30 16.41 -5.06
CA GLU A 59 -8.26 15.22 -4.22
C GLU A 59 -8.59 13.99 -5.08
N LEU A 60 -7.71 13.01 -5.05
CA LEU A 60 -7.78 11.81 -5.88
C LEU A 60 -8.17 10.59 -5.03
N ASP A 61 -9.09 9.78 -5.54
CA ASP A 61 -9.50 8.52 -4.91
C ASP A 61 -8.79 7.31 -5.49
N LEU A 62 -8.30 7.41 -6.73
CA LEU A 62 -7.61 6.33 -7.42
C LEU A 62 -6.61 6.85 -8.43
N ILE A 63 -5.47 6.18 -8.51
CA ILE A 63 -4.46 6.41 -9.54
C ILE A 63 -4.24 5.11 -10.32
N VAL A 64 -4.29 5.21 -11.65
CA VAL A 64 -3.92 4.11 -12.55
C VAL A 64 -2.81 4.63 -13.47
N ALA A 65 -1.60 4.11 -13.33
CA ALA A 65 -0.44 4.61 -14.04
C ALA A 65 0.27 3.52 -14.86
N ASN A 66 0.68 3.88 -16.09
CA ASN A 66 1.52 3.01 -16.90
C ASN A 66 2.93 2.94 -16.33
N ALA A 67 3.47 1.73 -16.18
CA ALA A 67 4.81 1.48 -15.67
C ALA A 67 5.89 2.11 -16.54
N ASN A 68 5.76 1.95 -17.85
CA ASN A 68 6.78 2.37 -18.82
C ASN A 68 6.19 3.42 -19.75
N MET A 69 6.71 4.62 -19.66
CA MET A 69 6.46 5.74 -20.58
C MET A 69 7.78 6.07 -21.29
N ARG A 70 7.77 6.85 -22.36
CA ARG A 70 8.94 7.12 -23.20
C ARG A 70 10.09 7.74 -22.42
N ASP A 71 9.79 8.80 -21.66
CA ASP A 71 10.81 9.62 -20.99
C ASP A 71 10.76 9.49 -19.45
N SER A 72 9.85 8.65 -18.93
CA SER A 72 9.57 8.57 -17.50
C SER A 72 8.89 7.25 -17.13
N SER A 73 8.50 7.10 -15.87
CA SER A 73 7.76 5.92 -15.45
C SER A 73 6.66 6.24 -14.43
N GLY A 74 5.56 5.48 -14.48
CA GLY A 74 4.53 5.59 -13.45
C GLY A 74 5.04 5.25 -12.05
N TYR A 75 6.14 4.49 -11.94
CA TYR A 75 6.80 4.24 -10.67
C TYR A 75 7.38 5.53 -10.05
N ASP A 76 7.98 6.40 -10.90
CA ASP A 76 8.58 7.66 -10.45
C ASP A 76 7.50 8.61 -9.97
N PHE A 77 6.37 8.70 -10.68
CA PHE A 77 5.21 9.49 -10.25
C PHE A 77 4.68 9.03 -8.89
N VAL A 78 4.43 7.72 -8.71
CA VAL A 78 3.93 7.19 -7.44
C VAL A 78 4.93 7.41 -6.32
N SER A 79 6.23 7.16 -6.57
CA SER A 79 7.30 7.39 -5.58
C SER A 79 7.39 8.86 -5.16
N TRP A 80 7.26 9.80 -6.10
CA TRP A 80 7.18 11.23 -5.82
C TRP A 80 5.97 11.55 -4.94
N LEU A 81 4.77 11.09 -5.35
CA LEU A 81 3.54 11.37 -4.63
C LEU A 81 3.57 10.90 -3.17
N ARG A 82 4.21 9.75 -2.89
CA ARG A 82 4.37 9.23 -1.53
C ARG A 82 5.26 10.09 -0.65
N ARG A 83 6.15 10.89 -1.24
CA ARG A 83 7.16 11.69 -0.51
C ARG A 83 6.86 13.18 -0.45
N VAL A 84 6.02 13.68 -1.33
CA VAL A 84 5.78 15.13 -1.47
C VAL A 84 4.91 15.72 -0.36
N ASN A 85 4.34 14.88 0.51
CA ASN A 85 3.46 15.30 1.62
C ASN A 85 2.23 16.12 1.18
N LEU A 86 1.62 15.71 0.06
CA LEU A 86 0.35 16.25 -0.43
C LEU A 86 -0.82 15.43 0.15
N GLU A 87 -1.23 15.71 1.36
CA GLU A 87 -2.40 15.04 1.95
C GLU A 87 -3.71 15.59 1.36
N PRO A 88 -4.71 14.73 1.05
CA PRO A 88 -4.74 13.26 1.26
C PRO A 88 -4.05 12.46 0.15
N ASN A 89 -3.62 13.07 -0.96
CA ASN A 89 -3.16 12.41 -2.18
C ASN A 89 -1.92 11.51 -1.98
N SER A 90 -1.06 11.83 -1.01
CA SER A 90 0.08 10.96 -0.67
C SER A 90 -0.32 9.54 -0.25
N PHE A 91 -1.59 9.35 0.15
CA PHE A 91 -2.15 8.05 0.55
C PHE A 91 -3.09 7.44 -0.49
N THR A 92 -3.39 8.16 -1.57
CA THR A 92 -4.32 7.67 -2.61
C THR A 92 -3.88 6.31 -3.17
N PRO A 93 -4.79 5.34 -3.25
CA PRO A 93 -4.50 4.05 -3.86
C PRO A 93 -3.96 4.18 -5.28
N ALA A 94 -2.85 3.49 -5.57
CA ALA A 94 -2.20 3.50 -6.86
C ALA A 94 -2.05 2.08 -7.43
N ILE A 95 -2.51 1.89 -8.67
CA ILE A 95 -2.37 0.66 -9.46
C ILE A 95 -1.42 0.94 -10.61
N ILE A 96 -0.38 0.12 -10.72
CA ILE A 96 0.59 0.20 -11.83
C ILE A 96 0.23 -0.83 -12.91
N LEU A 97 0.16 -0.38 -14.16
CA LEU A 97 -0.03 -1.24 -15.32
C LEU A 97 1.32 -1.50 -15.99
N THR A 98 1.70 -2.76 -16.16
CA THR A 98 3.00 -3.11 -16.76
C THR A 98 2.87 -4.13 -17.87
N GLY A 99 3.58 -3.92 -18.98
CA GLY A 99 3.73 -4.92 -20.05
C GLY A 99 4.73 -6.02 -19.73
N HIS A 100 5.52 -5.86 -18.66
CA HIS A 100 6.59 -6.80 -18.33
C HIS A 100 6.45 -7.25 -16.87
N THR A 101 6.14 -8.52 -16.69
CA THR A 101 5.96 -9.16 -15.37
C THR A 101 7.26 -9.71 -14.78
N GLN A 102 8.41 -9.22 -15.24
CA GLN A 102 9.69 -9.61 -14.68
C GLN A 102 9.76 -9.26 -13.18
N VAL A 103 10.43 -10.10 -12.41
CA VAL A 103 10.58 -9.95 -10.94
C VAL A 103 11.13 -8.56 -10.57
N SER A 104 12.01 -8.00 -11.40
CA SER A 104 12.56 -6.65 -11.21
C SER A 104 11.49 -5.55 -11.24
N ASN A 105 10.51 -5.64 -12.15
CA ASN A 105 9.43 -4.67 -12.26
C ASN A 105 8.41 -4.79 -11.14
N VAL A 106 8.16 -6.02 -10.68
CA VAL A 106 7.33 -6.26 -9.49
C VAL A 106 7.98 -5.64 -8.24
N ARG A 107 9.32 -5.75 -8.13
CA ARG A 107 10.05 -5.09 -7.03
C ARG A 107 9.96 -3.58 -7.12
N LYS A 108 10.20 -2.99 -8.31
CA LYS A 108 10.07 -1.54 -8.52
C LYS A 108 8.70 -1.00 -8.12
N ALA A 109 7.62 -1.67 -8.55
CA ALA A 109 6.28 -1.24 -8.21
C ALA A 109 5.98 -1.36 -6.70
N ARG A 110 6.47 -2.41 -6.06
CA ARG A 110 6.38 -2.53 -4.61
C ARG A 110 7.18 -1.44 -3.90
N ASP A 111 8.36 -1.10 -4.44
CA ASP A 111 9.30 -0.17 -3.80
C ASP A 111 8.89 1.29 -4.03
N CYS A 112 8.14 1.61 -5.08
CA CYS A 112 7.57 2.95 -5.31
C CYS A 112 6.35 3.26 -4.41
N GLY A 113 5.80 2.29 -3.71
CA GLY A 113 4.62 2.49 -2.84
C GLY A 113 3.28 2.32 -3.56
N ALA A 114 3.25 1.60 -4.69
CA ALA A 114 1.99 1.21 -5.33
C ALA A 114 1.24 0.15 -4.51
N ASN A 115 -0.09 0.21 -4.55
CA ASN A 115 -0.94 -0.78 -3.88
C ASN A 115 -1.02 -2.08 -4.67
N PHE A 116 -1.03 -1.99 -6.00
CA PHE A 116 -1.17 -3.16 -6.87
C PHE A 116 -0.44 -3.01 -8.21
N ILE A 117 -0.19 -4.16 -8.84
CA ILE A 117 0.36 -4.25 -10.20
C ILE A 117 -0.60 -5.09 -11.04
N VAL A 118 -0.92 -4.62 -12.23
CA VAL A 118 -1.71 -5.34 -13.23
C VAL A 118 -0.89 -5.50 -14.50
N ALA A 119 -0.83 -6.72 -15.02
CA ALA A 119 -0.15 -7.02 -16.27
C ALA A 119 -0.97 -6.57 -17.48
N LYS A 120 -0.32 -5.97 -18.48
CA LYS A 120 -0.90 -5.75 -19.81
C LYS A 120 -0.80 -7.05 -20.63
N PRO A 121 -1.81 -7.42 -21.45
CA PRO A 121 -3.02 -6.66 -21.74
C PRO A 121 -3.99 -6.60 -20.56
N VAL A 122 -4.56 -5.41 -20.31
CA VAL A 122 -5.44 -5.17 -19.17
C VAL A 122 -6.80 -5.79 -19.44
N SER A 123 -7.17 -6.80 -18.65
CA SER A 123 -8.54 -7.32 -18.63
C SER A 123 -9.43 -6.40 -17.78
N PRO A 124 -10.59 -5.95 -18.29
CA PRO A 124 -11.52 -5.13 -17.50
C PRO A 124 -11.93 -5.80 -16.18
N SER A 125 -12.21 -7.09 -16.18
CA SER A 125 -12.58 -7.83 -14.96
C SER A 125 -11.48 -7.84 -13.92
N VAL A 126 -10.22 -8.06 -14.33
CA VAL A 126 -9.07 -8.03 -13.43
C VAL A 126 -8.85 -6.62 -12.88
N LEU A 127 -8.94 -5.59 -13.72
CA LEU A 127 -8.77 -4.21 -13.26
C LEU A 127 -9.86 -3.83 -12.25
N LEU A 128 -11.13 -4.17 -12.52
CA LEU A 128 -12.23 -3.93 -11.59
C LEU A 128 -12.01 -4.63 -10.25
N GLU A 129 -11.62 -5.91 -10.29
CA GLU A 129 -11.31 -6.66 -9.07
C GLU A 129 -10.24 -5.98 -8.22
N ARG A 130 -9.18 -5.46 -8.85
CA ARG A 130 -8.10 -4.76 -8.15
C ARG A 130 -8.54 -3.40 -7.63
N ILE A 131 -9.34 -2.65 -8.37
CA ILE A 131 -9.94 -1.39 -7.89
C ILE A 131 -10.82 -1.64 -6.66
N LEU A 132 -11.71 -2.62 -6.73
CA LEU A 132 -12.57 -2.98 -5.60
C LEU A 132 -11.77 -3.48 -4.40
N TRP A 133 -10.67 -4.17 -4.66
CA TRP A 133 -9.79 -4.65 -3.60
C TRP A 133 -9.08 -3.48 -2.89
N VAL A 134 -8.45 -2.55 -3.62
CA VAL A 134 -7.78 -1.39 -3.01
C VAL A 134 -8.76 -0.44 -2.33
N ALA A 135 -10.00 -0.32 -2.83
CA ALA A 135 -11.04 0.48 -2.21
C ALA A 135 -11.53 -0.09 -0.85
N ARG A 136 -11.34 -1.38 -0.62
CA ARG A 136 -11.69 -2.06 0.64
C ARG A 136 -10.49 -2.30 1.54
N GLU A 137 -9.31 -2.02 1.04
CA GLU A 137 -8.08 -2.31 1.75
C GLU A 137 -7.87 -1.33 2.90
N SER A 138 -7.58 -1.88 4.07
CA SER A 138 -7.29 -1.12 5.28
C SER A 138 -5.81 -1.21 5.71
N ARG A 139 -4.90 -1.62 4.77
CA ARG A 139 -3.48 -1.70 5.11
C ARG A 139 -2.94 -0.35 5.56
N PRO A 140 -2.28 -0.29 6.73
CA PRO A 140 -1.65 0.95 7.18
C PRO A 140 -0.56 1.37 6.19
N PHE A 141 -0.39 2.68 6.04
CA PHE A 141 0.78 3.22 5.37
C PHE A 141 1.97 3.22 6.31
N VAL A 142 3.11 2.83 5.78
CA VAL A 142 4.39 2.81 6.50
C VAL A 142 5.29 3.87 5.90
N ALA A 143 5.84 4.73 6.74
CA ALA A 143 6.84 5.72 6.35
C ALA A 143 8.15 5.41 7.06
N CYS A 144 9.21 5.19 6.29
CA CYS A 144 10.59 5.10 6.77
C CYS A 144 11.53 5.77 5.76
N ASP A 145 12.80 5.95 6.10
CA ASP A 145 13.78 6.67 5.28
C ASP A 145 13.89 6.13 3.83
N THR A 146 13.67 4.84 3.66
CA THR A 146 13.81 4.16 2.36
C THR A 146 12.50 3.83 1.67
N TYR A 147 11.36 3.96 2.35
CA TYR A 147 10.06 3.56 1.81
C TYR A 147 8.90 4.32 2.42
N VAL A 148 8.02 4.81 1.57
CA VAL A 148 6.71 5.36 1.95
C VAL A 148 5.65 4.68 1.08
N GLY A 149 4.65 4.07 1.72
CA GLY A 149 3.58 3.37 0.99
C GLY A 149 2.82 2.38 1.87
N PRO A 150 1.87 1.63 1.28
CA PRO A 150 1.11 0.62 2.01
C PRO A 150 2.02 -0.47 2.56
N ASP A 151 1.68 -1.01 3.73
CA ASP A 151 2.47 -2.09 4.33
C ASP A 151 2.61 -3.27 3.35
N ARG A 152 3.86 -3.69 3.13
CA ARG A 152 4.21 -4.77 2.22
C ARG A 152 3.86 -6.16 2.77
N ARG A 153 3.53 -6.26 4.04
CA ARG A 153 3.20 -7.53 4.68
C ARG A 153 1.70 -7.78 4.56
N TYR A 154 1.37 -8.94 4.03
CA TYR A 154 -0.01 -9.41 3.88
C TYR A 154 -0.64 -9.84 5.22
N LYS A 155 0.23 -10.13 6.22
CA LYS A 155 -0.15 -10.47 7.58
C LYS A 155 0.67 -9.62 8.54
N ASP A 156 0.03 -9.03 9.51
CA ASP A 156 0.68 -8.32 10.60
C ASP A 156 1.30 -9.35 11.58
N MET A 157 2.46 -9.88 11.17
CA MET A 157 3.19 -10.89 11.94
C MET A 157 4.36 -10.30 12.73
N GLY A 158 4.42 -8.97 12.86
CA GLY A 158 5.54 -8.33 13.54
C GLY A 158 6.91 -8.58 12.87
N PRO A 159 8.02 -8.13 13.46
CA PRO A 159 9.35 -8.53 13.04
C PRO A 159 9.58 -10.03 13.32
N PRO A 160 10.41 -10.73 12.51
CA PRO A 160 10.80 -12.12 12.82
C PRO A 160 11.42 -12.22 14.22
N GLU A 161 11.20 -13.35 14.90
CA GLU A 161 11.79 -13.60 16.20
C GLU A 161 13.32 -13.38 16.18
N GLY A 162 13.82 -12.61 17.13
CA GLY A 162 15.24 -12.27 17.24
C GLY A 162 15.71 -11.09 16.39
N MET A 163 14.82 -10.44 15.61
CA MET A 163 15.17 -9.23 14.86
C MET A 163 14.45 -7.99 15.42
N GLU A 164 15.18 -6.88 15.53
CA GLU A 164 14.55 -5.60 15.87
C GLU A 164 13.74 -5.07 14.69
N GLY A 165 12.49 -4.65 14.96
CA GLY A 165 11.65 -3.97 13.98
C GLY A 165 12.27 -2.62 13.59
N ARG A 166 12.30 -2.34 12.29
CA ARG A 166 12.85 -1.08 11.75
C ARG A 166 11.83 0.05 11.74
N ARG A 167 10.55 -0.26 11.99
CA ARG A 167 9.45 0.70 11.96
C ARG A 167 9.30 1.41 13.28
N ARG A 168 8.73 2.62 13.22
CA ARG A 168 8.40 3.38 14.43
C ARG A 168 7.42 2.61 15.33
N GLU A 169 6.45 1.91 14.72
CA GLU A 169 5.44 1.11 15.42
C GLU A 169 6.04 -0.12 16.10
N ASP A 170 6.94 -0.84 15.42
CA ASP A 170 7.67 -1.97 16.00
C ASP A 170 8.48 -1.52 17.24
N LYS A 171 9.05 -0.31 17.19
CA LYS A 171 9.82 0.28 18.29
C LYS A 171 8.92 0.70 19.46
N LEU A 172 7.73 1.24 19.16
CA LEU A 172 6.76 1.63 20.18
C LEU A 172 6.13 0.41 20.84
N ALA A 173 5.82 -0.65 20.08
CA ALA A 173 5.30 -1.90 20.63
C ALA A 173 6.30 -2.56 21.60
N LYS A 174 7.61 -2.53 21.28
CA LYS A 174 8.66 -3.03 22.17
C LYS A 174 8.79 -2.20 23.46
N ALA A 175 8.59 -0.89 23.37
CA ALA A 175 8.61 0.00 24.55
C ALA A 175 7.39 -0.19 25.47
N ALA A 176 6.27 -0.69 24.94
CA ALA A 176 5.03 -0.93 25.66
C ALA A 176 4.95 -2.34 26.28
N THR A 177 5.85 -3.25 25.94
CA THR A 177 5.91 -4.59 26.54
C THR A 177 6.69 -4.49 27.84
N PRO A 178 6.06 -4.69 29.04
CA PRO A 178 6.81 -4.70 30.29
C PRO A 178 7.80 -5.87 30.26
N ALA A 179 9.01 -5.62 30.76
CA ALA A 179 10.02 -6.65 30.91
C ALA A 179 9.44 -7.83 31.71
N PRO A 180 9.72 -9.10 31.32
CA PRO A 180 9.29 -10.24 32.12
C PRO A 180 9.84 -10.09 33.53
N ALA A 181 8.95 -10.16 34.52
CA ALA A 181 9.31 -10.15 35.93
C ALA A 181 10.33 -11.28 36.16
N ALA A 182 11.46 -10.91 36.72
CA ALA A 182 12.46 -11.88 37.16
C ALA A 182 11.79 -12.83 38.14
N GLU A 183 11.72 -14.11 37.80
CA GLU A 183 11.33 -15.16 38.79
C GLU A 183 12.38 -15.16 39.87
N GLU A 184 12.02 -14.64 41.05
CA GLU A 184 12.76 -14.86 42.26
C GLU A 184 12.76 -16.37 42.58
N SER A 185 13.92 -16.98 42.41
CA SER A 185 14.18 -18.32 42.89
C SER A 185 14.10 -18.34 44.40
N GLY A 186 12.90 -18.67 44.91
CA GLY A 186 12.71 -18.94 46.32
C GLY A 186 13.46 -20.20 46.72
N GLU A 187 14.57 -20.02 47.38
CA GLU A 187 15.22 -21.07 48.19
C GLU A 187 14.25 -21.60 49.24
N VAL A 188 13.97 -22.89 49.19
CA VAL A 188 13.24 -23.62 50.22
C VAL A 188 14.27 -24.06 51.25
N PRO A 189 14.21 -23.65 52.52
CA PRO A 189 15.11 -24.17 53.57
C PRO A 189 14.69 -25.57 53.97
N GLU A 190 15.63 -26.47 53.86
CA GLU A 190 15.60 -27.82 54.38
C GLU A 190 15.52 -27.81 55.92
N ALA A 191 14.39 -28.23 56.50
CA ALA A 191 14.26 -28.44 57.95
C ALA A 191 14.03 -29.92 58.24
N GLN A 192 15.10 -30.51 58.68
CA GLN A 192 15.27 -31.64 59.63
C GLN A 192 13.99 -32.35 60.09
N ALA A 193 13.84 -33.60 59.71
CA ALA A 193 13.07 -34.59 60.46
C ALA A 193 14.04 -35.54 61.21
N LYS A 194 14.11 -35.37 62.51
CA LYS A 194 14.65 -36.36 63.42
C LYS A 194 13.49 -37.07 64.14
N ALA A 195 13.57 -38.39 64.08
CA ALA A 195 13.30 -39.39 65.07
C ALA A 195 11.90 -39.45 65.78
N VAL A 196 11.28 -40.59 65.76
CA VAL A 196 11.24 -41.52 66.93
C VAL A 196 10.26 -42.67 66.62
N GLN A 197 10.77 -43.88 66.81
CA GLN A 197 10.10 -45.20 67.09
C GLN A 197 9.26 -45.79 65.96
#